data_37828f24216dacf54e107651b2bd689a
#
_entry.id   37828f24216dacf54e107651b2bd689a
#
_cell.length_a   1.000
_cell.length_b   1.000
_cell.length_c   1.000
_cell.angle_alpha   90.00
_cell.angle_beta   90.00
_cell.angle_gamma   90.00
#
_symmetry.space_group_name_H-M   'P 1'
#
loop_
_entity.id
_entity.type
_entity.pdbx_description
1 polymer ?
#
loop_
_entity_poly.entity_id
_entity_poly.type
_entity_poly.pdbx_seq_one_letter_code
_entity_poly.pdbx_strand_id
1 'polypeptide(L)'
;MPPTPPAGFGRRRPEVSRRLAKPAGAAGPVEFTGQRGPLFKLLVKNAIFKLLTLWIYRFWAKTWIRRYFWNNIRIDGDPLEYNGLPSELFIGFLIVLGILVPLGMAYEGVRLVLESGSEAAQSAVGIAYTLVMFILIQVAFYRMWRYRLTRTTWRGIRFGLDGSTWRFLGLSVGWTLLSVVTLGLAYPWMRVALMRYRIQHTRFGQTRFDFAGSGKALFGPFLLAFGLPVALTVAFVAANPDLGGGVVDSLAAGAEPEFTNVEVRAPALLLVWLAVPFLYIWYRVWEFRYMVGCTGFADVSFASAARSAWIIWMSVLTVGAIVLPGFVFGVVFALAADGTGFWFIVPLVVVLYIIVAPILSYLILRYEIVAHVCRTLEISDMAAFDRVVQSTQEVPATGEGLADAFDVGAI
;
A
#
# COMPACT_ATOMS: atom_id res chain seq x y z
N MET A 1 -13.66 64.92 -16.67
CA MET A 1 -12.75 63.95 -17.25
C MET A 1 -12.35 62.94 -16.18
N PRO A 2 -12.74 61.69 -16.26
CA PRO A 2 -12.24 60.66 -15.33
C PRO A 2 -10.85 60.15 -15.81
N PRO A 3 -9.96 59.76 -14.88
CA PRO A 3 -8.60 59.32 -15.23
C PRO A 3 -8.63 57.93 -15.86
N THR A 4 -7.77 57.80 -16.90
CA THR A 4 -7.49 56.54 -17.63
C THR A 4 -6.82 55.49 -16.73
N PRO A 5 -7.20 54.21 -16.84
CA PRO A 5 -6.52 53.13 -16.10
C PRO A 5 -5.15 52.81 -16.74
N PRO A 6 -4.15 52.37 -15.94
CA PRO A 6 -2.82 52.04 -16.42
C PRO A 6 -2.83 50.76 -17.26
N ALA A 7 -2.01 50.79 -18.30
CA ALA A 7 -1.83 49.72 -19.30
C ALA A 7 -1.21 48.45 -18.72
N GLY A 8 -1.85 47.32 -19.03
CA GLY A 8 -1.20 46.12 -19.54
C GLY A 8 -0.29 45.30 -18.64
N PHE A 9 -0.85 44.48 -17.72
CA PHE A 9 -0.26 43.21 -17.43
C PHE A 9 -0.69 42.20 -18.51
N GLY A 10 0.12 42.10 -19.54
CA GLY A 10 -0.01 41.07 -20.56
C GLY A 10 0.13 39.69 -19.94
N ARG A 11 -1.00 39.00 -19.69
CA ARG A 11 -1.01 37.55 -19.48
C ARG A 11 -0.43 36.93 -20.75
N ARG A 12 0.83 36.50 -20.71
CA ARG A 12 1.38 35.54 -21.68
C ARG A 12 0.49 34.29 -21.57
N ARG A 13 -0.37 34.11 -22.57
CA ARG A 13 -0.98 32.80 -22.81
C ARG A 13 0.18 31.83 -23.02
N PRO A 14 0.23 30.68 -22.30
CA PRO A 14 1.18 29.64 -22.63
C PRO A 14 0.94 29.32 -24.12
N GLU A 15 1.99 29.39 -24.93
CA GLU A 15 1.98 28.86 -26.28
C GLU A 15 1.55 27.40 -26.21
N VAL A 16 0.33 27.15 -26.68
CA VAL A 16 -0.12 25.80 -27.01
C VAL A 16 0.76 25.39 -28.18
N SER A 17 1.88 24.71 -27.85
CA SER A 17 2.73 24.11 -28.89
C SER A 17 1.81 23.24 -29.75
N ARG A 18 1.72 23.58 -31.04
CA ARG A 18 1.06 22.75 -32.06
C ARG A 18 1.71 21.36 -31.99
N ARG A 19 1.14 20.47 -31.20
CA ARG A 19 1.54 19.07 -31.20
C ARG A 19 1.16 18.54 -32.57
N LEU A 20 2.15 18.08 -33.33
CA LEU A 20 1.93 17.26 -34.50
C LEU A 20 1.01 16.12 -34.08
N ALA A 21 -0.15 16.01 -34.70
CA ALA A 21 -1.13 14.96 -34.42
C ALA A 21 -0.42 13.61 -34.55
N LYS A 22 -0.27 12.90 -33.43
CA LYS A 22 0.27 11.55 -33.42
C LYS A 22 -0.73 10.65 -34.16
N PRO A 23 -0.30 9.74 -35.04
CA PRO A 23 -1.22 8.89 -35.77
C PRO A 23 -2.10 8.13 -34.79
N ALA A 24 -3.41 8.11 -35.05
CA ALA A 24 -4.39 7.37 -34.25
C ALA A 24 -3.98 5.90 -34.19
N GLY A 25 -3.88 5.32 -32.98
CA GLY A 25 -3.50 3.92 -32.75
C GLY A 25 -2.06 3.69 -32.30
N ALA A 26 -1.23 4.72 -32.11
CA ALA A 26 0.10 4.53 -31.52
C ALA A 26 -0.01 4.39 -29.99
N ALA A 27 0.50 3.26 -29.44
CA ALA A 27 0.60 3.06 -27.99
C ALA A 27 1.29 4.24 -27.31
N GLY A 28 0.68 4.80 -26.27
CA GLY A 28 1.26 5.91 -25.53
C GLY A 28 2.39 5.44 -24.62
N PRO A 29 3.59 6.01 -24.67
CA PRO A 29 4.67 5.68 -23.75
C PRO A 29 4.33 6.21 -22.35
N VAL A 30 4.48 5.35 -21.34
CA VAL A 30 4.49 5.76 -19.95
C VAL A 30 5.94 5.74 -19.49
N GLU A 31 6.44 6.90 -19.06
CA GLU A 31 7.84 7.08 -18.71
C GLU A 31 7.99 7.54 -17.26
N PHE A 32 9.08 7.11 -16.64
CA PHE A 32 9.51 7.62 -15.35
C PHE A 32 10.82 8.39 -15.51
N THR A 33 10.77 9.71 -15.31
CA THR A 33 11.90 10.64 -15.50
C THR A 33 12.60 10.99 -14.18
N GLY A 34 12.18 10.39 -13.07
CA GLY A 34 12.76 10.64 -11.75
C GLY A 34 14.25 10.29 -11.68
N GLN A 35 14.97 10.95 -10.80
CA GLN A 35 16.40 10.74 -10.56
C GLN A 35 16.65 10.43 -9.08
N ARG A 36 17.56 9.49 -8.78
CA ARG A 36 17.86 9.09 -7.41
C ARG A 36 18.47 10.21 -6.56
N GLY A 37 19.29 11.08 -7.15
CA GLY A 37 19.95 12.17 -6.43
C GLY A 37 18.96 13.18 -5.82
N PRO A 38 18.07 13.81 -6.59
CA PRO A 38 17.00 14.67 -6.07
C PRO A 38 16.08 13.96 -5.06
N LEU A 39 15.73 12.67 -5.30
CA LEU A 39 14.96 11.88 -4.35
C LEU A 39 15.69 11.70 -3.03
N PHE A 40 16.98 11.36 -3.06
CA PHE A 40 17.79 11.19 -1.85
C PHE A 40 17.81 12.48 -1.02
N LYS A 41 18.11 13.64 -1.66
CA LYS A 41 18.09 14.94 -0.97
C LYS A 41 16.74 15.23 -0.33
N LEU A 42 15.63 14.93 -1.04
CA LEU A 42 14.28 15.07 -0.50
C LEU A 42 14.03 14.17 0.72
N LEU A 43 14.46 12.90 0.65
CA LEU A 43 14.26 11.93 1.73
C LEU A 43 15.07 12.30 2.98
N VAL A 44 16.35 12.70 2.80
CA VAL A 44 17.20 13.14 3.91
C VAL A 44 16.62 14.39 4.57
N LYS A 45 16.25 15.41 3.78
CA LYS A 45 15.58 16.61 4.29
C LYS A 45 14.33 16.25 5.10
N ASN A 46 13.47 15.39 4.54
CA ASN A 46 12.26 14.95 5.23
C ASN A 46 12.55 14.14 6.50
N ALA A 47 13.62 13.35 6.53
CA ALA A 47 14.03 12.60 7.72
C ALA A 47 14.47 13.53 8.85
N ILE A 48 15.28 14.54 8.56
CA ILE A 48 15.73 15.56 9.52
C ILE A 48 14.51 16.30 10.10
N PHE A 49 13.61 16.80 9.25
CA PHE A 49 12.43 17.52 9.75
C PHE A 49 11.46 16.62 10.54
N LYS A 50 11.32 15.35 10.18
CA LYS A 50 10.53 14.38 10.97
C LYS A 50 11.13 14.22 12.38
N LEU A 51 12.45 14.11 12.50
CA LEU A 51 13.12 14.00 13.77
C LEU A 51 12.96 15.26 14.61
N LEU A 52 13.22 16.45 14.04
CA LEU A 52 13.11 17.73 14.73
C LEU A 52 11.69 18.05 15.21
N THR A 53 10.67 17.56 14.50
CA THR A 53 9.26 17.83 14.82
C THR A 53 8.57 16.65 15.53
N LEU A 54 9.34 15.73 16.12
CA LEU A 54 8.81 14.53 16.80
C LEU A 54 7.74 13.82 15.94
N TRP A 55 8.07 13.56 14.65
CA TRP A 55 7.23 12.88 13.67
C TRP A 55 6.03 13.68 13.12
N ILE A 56 5.74 14.89 13.60
CA ILE A 56 4.62 15.71 13.08
C ILE A 56 4.84 16.03 11.59
N TYR A 57 6.06 16.29 11.15
CA TYR A 57 6.39 16.59 9.76
C TYR A 57 6.08 15.44 8.76
N ARG A 58 5.71 14.25 9.24
CA ARG A 58 5.41 13.09 8.37
C ARG A 58 4.36 13.37 7.28
N PHE A 59 3.38 14.23 7.54
CA PHE A 59 2.33 14.59 6.59
C PHE A 59 2.87 15.42 5.42
N TRP A 60 3.75 16.38 5.73
CA TRP A 60 4.48 17.15 4.72
C TRP A 60 5.41 16.25 3.92
N ALA A 61 6.17 15.40 4.59
CA ALA A 61 7.06 14.44 3.95
C ALA A 61 6.34 13.53 2.96
N LYS A 62 5.19 12.93 3.34
CA LYS A 62 4.35 12.11 2.44
C LYS A 62 3.90 12.91 1.21
N THR A 63 3.42 14.13 1.39
CA THR A 63 2.98 14.99 0.29
C THR A 63 4.11 15.32 -0.69
N TRP A 64 5.30 15.68 -0.18
CA TRP A 64 6.45 15.99 -1.02
C TRP A 64 6.95 14.77 -1.80
N ILE A 65 6.99 13.59 -1.16
CA ILE A 65 7.37 12.33 -1.81
C ILE A 65 6.36 11.99 -2.92
N ARG A 66 5.05 12.10 -2.66
CA ARG A 66 4.02 11.88 -3.68
C ARG A 66 4.16 12.86 -4.85
N ARG A 67 4.33 14.15 -4.59
CA ARG A 67 4.59 15.15 -5.65
C ARG A 67 5.80 14.79 -6.48
N TYR A 68 6.88 14.33 -5.84
CA TYR A 68 8.07 13.88 -6.56
C TYR A 68 7.74 12.72 -7.51
N PHE A 69 7.10 11.67 -7.05
CA PHE A 69 6.79 10.52 -7.91
C PHE A 69 5.79 10.89 -9.01
N TRP A 70 4.68 11.57 -8.70
CA TRP A 70 3.67 11.97 -9.67
C TRP A 70 4.26 12.85 -10.77
N ASN A 71 4.98 13.89 -10.41
CA ASN A 71 5.56 14.82 -11.40
C ASN A 71 6.61 14.16 -12.31
N ASN A 72 7.17 13.02 -11.88
CA ASN A 72 8.13 12.26 -12.68
C ASN A 72 7.52 11.08 -13.45
N ILE A 73 6.23 10.78 -13.25
CA ILE A 73 5.49 9.85 -14.11
C ILE A 73 4.89 10.66 -15.26
N ARG A 74 5.31 10.36 -16.47
CA ARG A 74 4.83 10.99 -17.69
C ARG A 74 4.03 10.01 -18.52
N ILE A 75 2.88 10.45 -18.98
CA ILE A 75 2.03 9.70 -19.90
C ILE A 75 1.95 10.55 -21.18
N ASP A 76 2.43 10.01 -22.30
CA ASP A 76 2.52 10.71 -23.57
C ASP A 76 3.26 12.06 -23.46
N GLY A 77 4.33 12.10 -22.66
CA GLY A 77 5.15 13.29 -22.40
C GLY A 77 4.61 14.27 -21.36
N ASP A 78 3.34 14.15 -20.93
CA ASP A 78 2.74 15.01 -19.92
C ASP A 78 2.85 14.41 -18.53
N PRO A 79 3.29 15.16 -17.52
CA PRO A 79 3.42 14.67 -16.17
C PRO A 79 2.06 14.50 -15.49
N LEU A 80 1.99 13.54 -14.58
CA LEU A 80 0.94 13.55 -13.56
C LEU A 80 1.22 14.63 -12.52
N GLU A 81 0.18 15.21 -11.96
CA GLU A 81 0.29 16.22 -10.90
C GLU A 81 -0.45 15.76 -9.65
N TYR A 82 0.15 15.99 -8.49
CA TYR A 82 -0.47 15.74 -7.20
C TYR A 82 -0.77 17.05 -6.48
N ASN A 83 -2.07 17.38 -6.35
CA ASN A 83 -2.57 18.63 -5.81
C ASN A 83 -3.01 18.55 -4.33
N GLY A 84 -2.70 17.44 -3.64
CA GLY A 84 -2.99 17.28 -2.21
C GLY A 84 -2.18 18.22 -1.33
N LEU A 85 -2.80 18.69 -0.22
CA LEU A 85 -2.17 19.56 0.75
C LEU A 85 -1.76 18.79 2.02
N PRO A 86 -0.57 19.06 2.58
CA PRO A 86 -0.13 18.42 3.84
C PRO A 86 -1.09 18.67 5.00
N SER A 87 -1.67 19.88 5.06
CA SER A 87 -2.64 20.27 6.09
C SER A 87 -3.91 19.42 6.07
N GLU A 88 -4.39 19.01 4.88
CA GLU A 88 -5.55 18.11 4.76
C GLU A 88 -5.27 16.74 5.38
N LEU A 89 -4.05 16.21 5.18
CA LEU A 89 -3.61 14.95 5.79
C LEU A 89 -3.50 15.08 7.30
N PHE A 90 -2.91 16.18 7.79
CA PHE A 90 -2.75 16.43 9.22
C PHE A 90 -4.10 16.62 9.93
N ILE A 91 -4.99 17.43 9.39
CA ILE A 91 -6.35 17.61 9.94
C ILE A 91 -7.12 16.29 9.92
N GLY A 92 -7.05 15.56 8.81
CA GLY A 92 -7.64 14.23 8.70
C GLY A 92 -7.13 13.26 9.78
N PHE A 93 -5.83 13.27 10.07
CA PHE A 93 -5.23 12.49 11.16
C PHE A 93 -5.77 12.93 12.54
N LEU A 94 -5.87 14.23 12.82
CA LEU A 94 -6.40 14.73 14.09
C LEU A 94 -7.86 14.29 14.31
N ILE A 95 -8.69 14.34 13.27
CA ILE A 95 -10.09 13.86 13.34
C ILE A 95 -10.12 12.38 13.72
N VAL A 96 -9.27 11.59 13.11
CA VAL A 96 -9.20 10.15 13.38
C VAL A 96 -8.67 9.88 14.77
N LEU A 97 -7.66 10.59 15.21
CA LEU A 97 -7.14 10.50 16.58
C LEU A 97 -8.25 10.81 17.59
N GLY A 98 -9.07 11.86 17.33
CA GLY A 98 -10.23 12.21 18.11
C GLY A 98 -11.33 11.13 18.17
N ILE A 99 -11.33 10.17 17.23
CA ILE A 99 -12.25 9.02 17.24
C ILE A 99 -11.58 7.80 17.90
N LEU A 100 -10.34 7.49 17.51
CA LEU A 100 -9.67 6.26 17.95
C LEU A 100 -9.24 6.29 19.41
N VAL A 101 -8.83 7.47 19.93
CA VAL A 101 -8.40 7.59 21.34
C VAL A 101 -9.58 7.36 22.29
N PRO A 102 -10.74 8.04 22.16
CA PRO A 102 -11.89 7.74 23.01
C PRO A 102 -12.41 6.30 22.86
N LEU A 103 -12.38 5.75 21.63
CA LEU A 103 -12.78 4.37 21.38
C LEU A 103 -11.85 3.37 22.08
N GLY A 104 -10.53 3.58 22.05
CA GLY A 104 -9.56 2.77 22.75
C GLY A 104 -9.70 2.88 24.28
N MET A 105 -9.88 4.09 24.78
CA MET A 105 -10.13 4.33 26.22
C MET A 105 -11.43 3.66 26.69
N ALA A 106 -12.49 3.73 25.91
CA ALA A 106 -13.76 3.04 26.22
C ALA A 106 -13.59 1.52 26.23
N TYR A 107 -12.86 0.95 25.28
CA TYR A 107 -12.53 -0.47 25.23
C TYR A 107 -11.76 -0.90 26.49
N GLU A 108 -10.68 -0.18 26.84
CA GLU A 108 -9.88 -0.49 28.04
C GLU A 108 -10.69 -0.32 29.33
N GLY A 109 -11.53 0.74 29.44
CA GLY A 109 -12.41 0.93 30.57
C GLY A 109 -13.40 -0.23 30.76
N VAL A 110 -14.04 -0.70 29.68
CA VAL A 110 -14.94 -1.87 29.74
C VAL A 110 -14.16 -3.14 30.08
N ARG A 111 -12.98 -3.33 29.52
CA ARG A 111 -12.11 -4.48 29.80
C ARG A 111 -11.75 -4.55 31.29
N LEU A 112 -11.37 -3.44 31.89
CA LEU A 112 -11.03 -3.36 33.32
C LEU A 112 -12.24 -3.69 34.21
N VAL A 113 -13.45 -3.20 33.88
CA VAL A 113 -14.67 -3.52 34.61
C VAL A 113 -15.00 -5.03 34.52
N LEU A 114 -14.71 -5.65 33.37
CA LEU A 114 -14.96 -7.06 33.13
C LEU A 114 -13.80 -7.98 33.59
N GLU A 115 -12.73 -7.46 34.16
CA GLU A 115 -11.55 -8.25 34.56
C GLU A 115 -11.90 -9.32 35.60
N SER A 116 -12.88 -9.04 36.47
CA SER A 116 -13.46 -10.00 37.42
C SER A 116 -14.68 -10.77 36.88
N GLY A 117 -15.04 -10.51 35.60
CA GLY A 117 -16.22 -11.13 34.96
C GLY A 117 -15.91 -12.45 34.27
N SER A 118 -16.90 -12.97 33.52
CA SER A 118 -16.73 -14.21 32.76
C SER A 118 -15.79 -13.98 31.55
N GLU A 119 -14.96 -14.99 31.26
CA GLU A 119 -14.08 -14.99 30.06
C GLU A 119 -14.87 -14.78 28.75
N ALA A 120 -16.10 -15.30 28.70
CA ALA A 120 -17.00 -15.11 27.57
C ALA A 120 -17.36 -13.64 27.35
N ALA A 121 -17.58 -12.84 28.41
CA ALA A 121 -17.86 -11.41 28.31
C ALA A 121 -16.63 -10.63 27.83
N GLN A 122 -15.44 -10.94 28.34
CA GLN A 122 -14.18 -10.34 27.89
C GLN A 122 -13.92 -10.62 26.40
N SER A 123 -14.09 -11.89 25.99
CA SER A 123 -13.95 -12.31 24.59
C SER A 123 -14.95 -11.61 23.67
N ALA A 124 -16.20 -11.47 24.08
CA ALA A 124 -17.24 -10.78 23.31
C ALA A 124 -16.90 -9.30 23.08
N VAL A 125 -16.39 -8.60 24.10
CA VAL A 125 -15.95 -7.19 23.99
C VAL A 125 -14.73 -7.08 23.07
N GLY A 126 -13.76 -8.00 23.17
CA GLY A 126 -12.60 -8.04 22.27
C GLY A 126 -12.99 -8.25 20.80
N ILE A 127 -13.92 -9.18 20.55
CA ILE A 127 -14.47 -9.42 19.21
C ILE A 127 -15.20 -8.18 18.68
N ALA A 128 -16.05 -7.55 19.50
CA ALA A 128 -16.78 -6.34 19.10
C ALA A 128 -15.82 -5.20 18.75
N TYR A 129 -14.79 -4.95 19.56
CA TYR A 129 -13.75 -3.96 19.27
C TYR A 129 -13.02 -4.26 17.96
N THR A 130 -12.62 -5.51 17.74
CA THR A 130 -11.96 -5.94 16.51
C THR A 130 -12.84 -5.72 15.27
N LEU A 131 -14.14 -6.01 15.36
CA LEU A 131 -15.09 -5.76 14.27
C LEU A 131 -15.24 -4.26 13.98
N VAL A 132 -15.32 -3.41 15.01
CA VAL A 132 -15.37 -1.96 14.84
C VAL A 132 -14.09 -1.47 14.16
N MET A 133 -12.92 -1.90 14.62
CA MET A 133 -11.64 -1.55 14.00
C MET A 133 -11.56 -2.01 12.53
N PHE A 134 -12.01 -3.22 12.24
CA PHE A 134 -12.07 -3.72 10.86
C PHE A 134 -12.95 -2.83 9.97
N ILE A 135 -14.14 -2.44 10.44
CA ILE A 135 -15.04 -1.53 9.71
C ILE A 135 -14.37 -0.18 9.44
N LEU A 136 -13.75 0.42 10.48
CA LEU A 136 -13.05 1.70 10.36
C LEU A 136 -11.90 1.63 9.35
N ILE A 137 -11.13 0.55 9.35
CA ILE A 137 -10.03 0.31 8.40
C ILE A 137 -10.57 0.23 6.96
N GLN A 138 -11.66 -0.51 6.71
CA GLN A 138 -12.24 -0.62 5.36
C GLN A 138 -12.75 0.73 4.84
N VAL A 139 -13.40 1.51 5.71
CA VAL A 139 -13.84 2.89 5.40
C VAL A 139 -12.63 3.77 5.09
N ALA A 140 -11.56 3.66 5.90
CA ALA A 140 -10.31 4.39 5.70
C ALA A 140 -9.69 4.12 4.33
N PHE A 141 -9.56 2.85 3.96
CA PHE A 141 -9.00 2.45 2.66
C PHE A 141 -9.79 3.03 1.49
N TYR A 142 -11.10 2.96 1.52
CA TYR A 142 -11.93 3.49 0.44
C TYR A 142 -11.83 5.02 0.34
N ARG A 143 -11.89 5.74 1.49
CA ARG A 143 -11.75 7.21 1.55
C ARG A 143 -10.37 7.66 1.09
N MET A 144 -9.30 6.93 1.46
CA MET A 144 -7.94 7.17 0.99
C MET A 144 -7.84 7.07 -0.54
N TRP A 145 -8.42 6.03 -1.15
CA TRP A 145 -8.43 5.89 -2.61
C TRP A 145 -9.15 7.05 -3.27
N ARG A 146 -10.33 7.43 -2.74
CA ARG A 146 -11.08 8.58 -3.23
C ARG A 146 -10.27 9.86 -3.15
N TYR A 147 -9.64 10.14 -2.01
CA TYR A 147 -8.83 11.33 -1.80
C TYR A 147 -7.65 11.38 -2.80
N ARG A 148 -6.88 10.30 -2.94
CA ARG A 148 -5.73 10.25 -3.87
C ARG A 148 -6.15 10.49 -5.31
N LEU A 149 -7.20 9.85 -5.79
CA LEU A 149 -7.70 10.05 -7.13
C LEU A 149 -8.14 11.49 -7.37
N THR A 150 -8.91 12.08 -6.45
CA THR A 150 -9.39 13.45 -6.57
C THR A 150 -8.28 14.50 -6.50
N ARG A 151 -7.12 14.17 -5.92
CA ARG A 151 -5.93 15.01 -5.86
C ARG A 151 -4.93 14.73 -6.98
N THR A 152 -5.22 13.80 -7.87
CA THR A 152 -4.41 13.50 -9.05
C THR A 152 -5.02 14.16 -10.28
N THR A 153 -4.21 14.91 -11.02
CA THR A 153 -4.58 15.51 -12.30
C THR A 153 -3.59 15.10 -13.39
N TRP A 154 -4.08 15.02 -14.60
CA TRP A 154 -3.28 14.82 -15.80
C TRP A 154 -3.84 15.69 -16.93
N ARG A 155 -2.98 16.45 -17.61
CA ARG A 155 -3.40 17.44 -18.63
C ARG A 155 -4.47 18.43 -18.10
N GLY A 156 -4.40 18.77 -16.80
CA GLY A 156 -5.40 19.64 -16.15
C GLY A 156 -6.72 18.97 -15.85
N ILE A 157 -6.95 17.70 -16.26
CA ILE A 157 -8.16 16.94 -15.99
C ILE A 157 -7.95 16.08 -14.74
N ARG A 158 -8.93 16.08 -13.86
CA ARG A 158 -8.90 15.42 -12.55
C ARG A 158 -9.47 14.01 -12.62
N PHE A 159 -8.82 13.10 -11.88
CA PHE A 159 -9.41 11.81 -11.57
C PHE A 159 -10.45 11.94 -10.44
N GLY A 160 -11.33 10.97 -10.34
CA GLY A 160 -12.34 10.91 -9.27
C GLY A 160 -12.79 9.49 -8.97
N LEU A 161 -13.50 9.33 -7.84
CA LEU A 161 -14.11 8.08 -7.41
C LEU A 161 -15.52 8.37 -6.88
N ASP A 162 -16.55 7.95 -7.62
CA ASP A 162 -17.96 8.30 -7.36
C ASP A 162 -18.72 7.28 -6.49
N GLY A 163 -18.15 6.12 -6.22
CA GLY A 163 -18.82 5.04 -5.52
C GLY A 163 -19.18 5.38 -4.06
N SER A 164 -20.22 4.73 -3.54
CA SER A 164 -20.62 4.85 -2.14
C SER A 164 -19.67 4.08 -1.22
N THR A 165 -19.15 4.75 -0.17
CA THR A 165 -18.33 4.12 0.87
C THR A 165 -19.07 2.97 1.56
N TRP A 166 -20.37 3.14 1.83
CA TRP A 166 -21.19 2.13 2.52
C TRP A 166 -21.42 0.88 1.66
N ARG A 167 -21.62 1.05 0.36
CA ARG A 167 -21.72 -0.09 -0.58
C ARG A 167 -20.39 -0.85 -0.67
N PHE A 168 -19.29 -0.13 -0.73
CA PHE A 168 -17.95 -0.74 -0.69
C PHE A 168 -17.72 -1.50 0.62
N LEU A 169 -18.10 -0.92 1.76
CA LEU A 169 -18.01 -1.56 3.06
C LEU A 169 -18.82 -2.86 3.11
N GLY A 170 -20.10 -2.82 2.71
CA GLY A 170 -20.94 -4.02 2.68
C GLY A 170 -20.36 -5.12 1.79
N LEU A 171 -19.85 -4.75 0.62
CA LEU A 171 -19.16 -5.68 -0.28
C LEU A 171 -17.90 -6.27 0.37
N SER A 172 -17.08 -5.43 1.03
CA SER A 172 -15.84 -5.85 1.69
C SER A 172 -16.11 -6.78 2.86
N VAL A 173 -17.10 -6.44 3.72
CA VAL A 173 -17.50 -7.29 4.86
C VAL A 173 -18.04 -8.63 4.36
N GLY A 174 -18.96 -8.63 3.40
CA GLY A 174 -19.54 -9.87 2.87
C GLY A 174 -18.49 -10.82 2.28
N TRP A 175 -17.58 -10.29 1.45
CA TRP A 175 -16.49 -11.09 0.90
C TRP A 175 -15.47 -11.55 1.94
N THR A 176 -15.20 -10.73 2.97
CA THR A 176 -14.30 -11.14 4.06
C THR A 176 -14.91 -12.27 4.85
N LEU A 177 -16.20 -12.19 5.21
CA LEU A 177 -16.90 -13.28 5.90
C LEU A 177 -16.88 -14.57 5.07
N LEU A 178 -17.18 -14.46 3.76
CA LEU A 178 -17.10 -15.62 2.87
C LEU A 178 -15.66 -16.18 2.80
N SER A 179 -14.64 -15.32 2.81
CA SER A 179 -13.24 -15.76 2.81
C SER A 179 -12.88 -16.47 4.12
N VAL A 180 -13.39 -16.01 5.26
CA VAL A 180 -13.19 -16.69 6.55
C VAL A 180 -13.88 -18.07 6.55
N VAL A 181 -15.15 -18.15 6.15
CA VAL A 181 -15.89 -19.41 6.08
C VAL A 181 -15.24 -20.41 5.12
N THR A 182 -14.65 -19.93 4.03
CA THR A 182 -13.94 -20.78 3.04
C THR A 182 -12.47 -20.96 3.34
N LEU A 183 -11.99 -20.65 4.55
CA LEU A 183 -10.58 -20.74 4.95
C LEU A 183 -9.63 -20.01 3.96
N GLY A 184 -10.07 -18.86 3.44
CA GLY A 184 -9.30 -18.05 2.50
C GLY A 184 -9.47 -18.39 1.03
N LEU A 185 -10.13 -19.50 0.68
CA LEU A 185 -10.28 -19.92 -0.74
C LEU A 185 -11.07 -18.90 -1.57
N ALA A 186 -11.98 -18.12 -0.98
CA ALA A 186 -12.73 -17.08 -1.67
C ALA A 186 -11.93 -15.78 -1.93
N TYR A 187 -10.69 -15.67 -1.42
CA TYR A 187 -9.84 -14.47 -1.53
C TYR A 187 -9.67 -13.95 -2.98
N PRO A 188 -9.41 -14.78 -4.01
CA PRO A 188 -9.27 -14.29 -5.38
C PRO A 188 -10.54 -13.59 -5.91
N TRP A 189 -11.72 -14.12 -5.59
CA TRP A 189 -13.00 -13.50 -5.99
C TRP A 189 -13.26 -12.20 -5.24
N MET A 190 -12.94 -12.17 -3.92
CA MET A 190 -12.97 -10.95 -3.11
C MET A 190 -12.10 -9.85 -3.75
N ARG A 191 -10.84 -10.16 -4.10
CA ARG A 191 -9.92 -9.21 -4.73
C ARG A 191 -10.49 -8.64 -6.03
N VAL A 192 -11.03 -9.48 -6.89
CA VAL A 192 -11.63 -9.06 -8.16
C VAL A 192 -12.90 -8.23 -7.92
N ALA A 193 -13.77 -8.64 -6.99
CA ALA A 193 -15.01 -7.91 -6.70
C ALA A 193 -14.74 -6.49 -6.16
N LEU A 194 -13.81 -6.36 -5.21
CA LEU A 194 -13.42 -5.07 -4.64
C LEU A 194 -12.70 -4.18 -5.69
N MET A 195 -11.86 -4.78 -6.55
CA MET A 195 -11.19 -4.05 -7.62
C MET A 195 -12.20 -3.59 -8.69
N ARG A 196 -13.12 -4.46 -9.10
CA ARG A 196 -14.21 -4.11 -10.00
C ARG A 196 -15.00 -2.92 -9.49
N TYR A 197 -15.43 -2.95 -8.23
CA TYR A 197 -16.16 -1.83 -7.65
C TYR A 197 -15.36 -0.52 -7.72
N ARG A 198 -14.07 -0.55 -7.37
CA ARG A 198 -13.21 0.64 -7.42
C ARG A 198 -13.02 1.17 -8.83
N ILE A 199 -12.66 0.32 -9.79
CA ILE A 199 -12.37 0.75 -11.16
C ILE A 199 -13.62 1.26 -11.84
N GLN A 200 -14.75 0.56 -11.76
CA GLN A 200 -16.01 0.99 -12.39
C GLN A 200 -16.57 2.32 -11.83
N HIS A 201 -16.19 2.69 -10.60
CA HIS A 201 -16.52 4.00 -10.03
C HIS A 201 -15.37 5.02 -10.16
N THR A 202 -14.22 4.61 -10.70
CA THR A 202 -13.14 5.55 -11.03
C THR A 202 -13.47 6.23 -12.35
N ARG A 203 -13.18 7.54 -12.41
CA ARG A 203 -13.36 8.35 -13.60
C ARG A 203 -12.15 9.24 -13.86
N PHE A 204 -11.94 9.58 -15.11
CA PHE A 204 -11.06 10.62 -15.57
C PHE A 204 -11.90 11.69 -16.26
N GLY A 205 -11.96 12.89 -15.71
CA GLY A 205 -12.96 13.87 -16.09
C GLY A 205 -14.38 13.33 -15.90
N GLN A 206 -15.17 13.29 -16.98
CA GLN A 206 -16.53 12.74 -16.98
C GLN A 206 -16.61 11.25 -17.36
N THR A 207 -15.55 10.69 -17.95
CA THR A 207 -15.55 9.30 -18.45
C THR A 207 -15.10 8.32 -17.36
N ARG A 208 -15.80 7.19 -17.24
CA ARG A 208 -15.52 6.11 -16.28
C ARG A 208 -14.63 5.04 -16.88
N PHE A 209 -13.91 4.36 -16.01
CA PHE A 209 -13.19 3.15 -16.34
C PHE A 209 -14.08 1.93 -16.27
N ASP A 210 -13.77 0.92 -17.08
CA ASP A 210 -14.41 -0.38 -17.10
C ASP A 210 -13.49 -1.48 -16.59
N PHE A 211 -14.09 -2.58 -16.09
CA PHE A 211 -13.34 -3.71 -15.57
C PHE A 211 -14.03 -5.05 -15.85
N ALA A 212 -13.34 -5.95 -16.55
CA ALA A 212 -13.87 -7.24 -17.00
C ALA A 212 -13.15 -8.47 -16.36
N GLY A 213 -12.47 -8.30 -15.21
CA GLY A 213 -11.74 -9.40 -14.54
C GLY A 213 -12.63 -10.47 -13.90
N SER A 214 -12.10 -11.70 -13.77
CA SER A 214 -12.73 -12.85 -13.11
C SER A 214 -11.84 -13.44 -12.01
N GLY A 215 -12.43 -13.82 -10.87
CA GLY A 215 -11.71 -14.48 -9.77
C GLY A 215 -11.15 -15.85 -10.12
N LYS A 216 -11.79 -16.55 -11.09
CA LYS A 216 -11.32 -17.86 -11.57
C LYS A 216 -9.88 -17.82 -12.12
N ALA A 217 -9.55 -16.73 -12.85
CA ALA A 217 -8.22 -16.57 -13.43
C ALA A 217 -7.11 -16.36 -12.38
N LEU A 218 -7.45 -15.82 -11.20
CA LEU A 218 -6.53 -15.63 -10.08
C LEU A 218 -6.40 -16.87 -9.19
N PHE A 219 -7.33 -17.81 -9.27
CA PHE A 219 -7.42 -18.93 -8.32
C PHE A 219 -6.25 -19.90 -8.43
N GLY A 220 -5.86 -20.30 -9.64
CA GLY A 220 -4.70 -21.19 -9.85
C GLY A 220 -3.39 -20.63 -9.28
N PRO A 221 -2.97 -19.42 -9.67
CA PRO A 221 -1.81 -18.75 -9.09
C PRO A 221 -1.92 -18.53 -7.58
N PHE A 222 -3.12 -18.28 -7.05
CA PHE A 222 -3.35 -18.15 -5.62
C PHE A 222 -3.10 -19.49 -4.89
N LEU A 223 -3.62 -20.60 -5.40
CA LEU A 223 -3.36 -21.93 -4.83
C LEU A 223 -1.88 -22.28 -4.86
N LEU A 224 -1.17 -21.93 -5.92
CA LEU A 224 0.28 -22.16 -5.99
C LEU A 224 1.03 -21.33 -4.92
N ALA A 225 0.65 -20.08 -4.74
CA ALA A 225 1.36 -19.16 -3.83
C ALA A 225 1.05 -19.41 -2.35
N PHE A 226 -0.18 -19.78 -2.01
CA PHE A 226 -0.65 -19.91 -0.63
C PHE A 226 -1.09 -21.32 -0.27
N GLY A 227 -1.78 -22.01 -1.18
CA GLY A 227 -2.28 -23.36 -0.95
C GLY A 227 -1.16 -24.40 -0.90
N LEU A 228 -0.16 -24.30 -1.79
CA LEU A 228 0.96 -25.24 -1.81
C LEU A 228 1.79 -25.21 -0.51
N PRO A 229 2.25 -24.05 0.01
CA PRO A 229 2.95 -24.03 1.31
C PRO A 229 2.12 -24.61 2.46
N VAL A 230 0.82 -24.32 2.51
CA VAL A 230 -0.07 -24.88 3.52
C VAL A 230 -0.19 -26.40 3.35
N ALA A 231 -0.41 -26.89 2.12
CA ALA A 231 -0.50 -28.32 1.85
C ALA A 231 0.79 -29.06 2.21
N LEU A 232 1.96 -28.47 1.89
CA LEU A 232 3.26 -29.03 2.26
C LEU A 232 3.45 -29.06 3.78
N THR A 233 3.01 -28.01 4.49
CA THR A 233 3.07 -27.96 5.96
C THR A 233 2.18 -29.02 6.57
N VAL A 234 0.92 -29.14 6.10
CA VAL A 234 0.00 -30.20 6.57
C VAL A 234 0.55 -31.59 6.28
N ALA A 235 1.06 -31.84 5.08
CA ALA A 235 1.66 -33.12 4.71
C ALA A 235 2.90 -33.45 5.58
N PHE A 236 3.72 -32.45 5.87
CA PHE A 236 4.88 -32.60 6.74
C PHE A 236 4.47 -32.95 8.18
N VAL A 237 3.49 -32.25 8.75
CA VAL A 237 2.97 -32.55 10.10
C VAL A 237 2.33 -33.93 10.13
N ALA A 238 1.54 -34.30 9.12
CA ALA A 238 0.92 -35.62 9.04
C ALA A 238 1.95 -36.75 8.90
N ALA A 239 3.06 -36.52 8.20
CA ALA A 239 4.16 -37.47 8.08
C ALA A 239 5.04 -37.57 9.35
N ASN A 240 4.89 -36.64 10.28
CA ASN A 240 5.65 -36.56 11.53
C ASN A 240 4.69 -36.36 12.72
N PRO A 241 3.88 -37.37 13.09
CA PRO A 241 2.84 -37.26 14.11
C PRO A 241 3.40 -36.87 15.50
N ASP A 242 4.66 -37.25 15.79
CA ASP A 242 5.35 -36.89 17.02
C ASP A 242 5.49 -35.36 17.20
N LEU A 243 5.60 -34.61 16.08
CA LEU A 243 5.64 -33.15 16.10
C LEU A 243 4.24 -32.54 16.27
N GLY A 244 3.21 -33.19 15.69
CA GLY A 244 1.83 -32.73 15.75
C GLY A 244 1.17 -33.04 17.12
N GLY A 245 1.41 -34.23 17.64
CA GLY A 245 0.88 -34.66 18.94
C GLY A 245 1.35 -33.77 20.07
N GLY A 246 2.63 -33.55 20.21
CA GLY A 246 3.20 -32.70 21.26
C GLY A 246 2.68 -31.25 21.26
N VAL A 247 2.47 -30.67 20.09
CA VAL A 247 1.91 -29.29 19.95
C VAL A 247 0.42 -29.27 20.29
N VAL A 248 -0.36 -30.25 19.79
CA VAL A 248 -1.81 -30.32 20.08
C VAL A 248 -2.07 -30.62 21.56
N ASP A 249 -1.32 -31.52 22.13
CA ASP A 249 -1.46 -31.90 23.55
C ASP A 249 -1.03 -30.77 24.48
N SER A 250 0.04 -30.04 24.16
CA SER A 250 0.48 -28.85 24.90
C SER A 250 -0.55 -27.71 24.82
N LEU A 251 -1.11 -27.45 23.65
CA LEU A 251 -2.18 -26.45 23.47
C LEU A 251 -3.46 -26.85 24.18
N ALA A 252 -3.82 -28.14 24.16
CA ALA A 252 -5.00 -28.68 24.89
C ALA A 252 -4.81 -28.62 26.42
N ALA A 253 -3.58 -28.75 26.89
CA ALA A 253 -3.21 -28.63 28.29
C ALA A 253 -2.99 -27.21 28.78
N GLY A 254 -3.09 -26.20 27.88
CA GLY A 254 -2.76 -24.81 28.20
C GLY A 254 -1.28 -24.57 28.54
N ALA A 255 -0.40 -25.50 28.14
CA ALA A 255 1.03 -25.44 28.36
C ALA A 255 1.76 -24.84 27.13
N GLU A 256 2.99 -24.35 27.33
CA GLU A 256 3.84 -23.97 26.19
C GLU A 256 4.19 -25.20 25.36
N PRO A 257 4.12 -25.14 24.02
CA PRO A 257 4.37 -26.28 23.16
C PRO A 257 5.81 -26.78 23.30
N GLU A 258 5.99 -28.02 23.77
CA GLU A 258 7.27 -28.70 23.80
C GLU A 258 7.64 -29.18 22.39
N PHE A 259 8.66 -28.59 21.80
CA PHE A 259 9.19 -28.96 20.50
C PHE A 259 10.30 -30.03 20.64
N THR A 260 9.96 -31.22 21.10
CA THR A 260 10.88 -32.35 21.15
C THR A 260 11.16 -32.88 19.73
N ASN A 261 12.43 -33.03 19.35
CA ASN A 261 12.92 -33.49 18.04
C ASN A 261 12.73 -32.51 16.85
N VAL A 262 12.44 -31.22 17.11
CA VAL A 262 12.32 -30.18 16.06
C VAL A 262 13.67 -29.90 15.39
N GLU A 263 14.79 -30.09 16.07
CA GLU A 263 16.13 -29.65 15.61
C GLU A 263 16.57 -30.26 14.28
N VAL A 264 16.19 -31.49 13.95
CA VAL A 264 16.60 -32.15 12.71
C VAL A 264 15.62 -31.96 11.56
N ARG A 265 14.33 -31.74 11.86
CA ARG A 265 13.24 -31.69 10.86
C ARG A 265 12.73 -30.28 10.56
N ALA A 266 12.91 -29.34 11.50
CA ALA A 266 12.54 -27.94 11.33
C ALA A 266 13.12 -27.23 10.08
N PRO A 267 14.35 -27.54 9.62
CA PRO A 267 14.90 -26.89 8.42
C PRO A 267 14.03 -27.07 7.18
N ALA A 268 13.35 -28.20 7.02
CA ALA A 268 12.47 -28.45 5.87
C ALA A 268 11.25 -27.52 5.87
N LEU A 269 10.59 -27.34 7.02
CA LEU A 269 9.51 -26.38 7.19
C LEU A 269 9.99 -24.93 7.04
N LEU A 270 11.18 -24.62 7.59
CA LEU A 270 11.77 -23.30 7.46
C LEU A 270 11.97 -22.93 5.99
N LEU A 271 12.45 -23.86 5.14
CA LEU A 271 12.61 -23.62 3.71
C LEU A 271 11.27 -23.35 3.01
N VAL A 272 10.20 -24.08 3.36
CA VAL A 272 8.85 -23.84 2.82
C VAL A 272 8.39 -22.43 3.17
N TRP A 273 8.50 -22.03 4.44
CA TRP A 273 8.05 -20.72 4.90
C TRP A 273 8.96 -19.57 4.42
N LEU A 274 10.26 -19.83 4.20
CA LEU A 274 11.18 -18.88 3.59
C LEU A 274 10.82 -18.58 2.12
N ALA A 275 10.21 -19.52 1.42
CA ALA A 275 9.73 -19.33 0.06
C ALA A 275 8.44 -18.47 -0.02
N VAL A 276 7.63 -18.41 1.05
CA VAL A 276 6.32 -17.72 1.05
C VAL A 276 6.42 -16.24 0.66
N PRO A 277 7.36 -15.41 1.16
CA PRO A 277 7.49 -14.02 0.74
C PRO A 277 7.74 -13.87 -0.77
N PHE A 278 8.52 -14.77 -1.38
CA PHE A 278 8.81 -14.75 -2.81
C PHE A 278 7.59 -15.15 -3.64
N LEU A 279 6.87 -16.18 -3.21
CA LEU A 279 5.61 -16.61 -3.80
C LEU A 279 4.54 -15.54 -3.68
N TYR A 280 4.48 -14.82 -2.55
CA TYR A 280 3.60 -13.69 -2.35
C TYR A 280 3.89 -12.56 -3.36
N ILE A 281 5.15 -12.14 -3.51
CA ILE A 281 5.54 -11.11 -4.47
C ILE A 281 5.21 -11.57 -5.90
N TRP A 282 5.54 -12.82 -6.24
CA TRP A 282 5.20 -13.40 -7.54
C TRP A 282 3.70 -13.33 -7.82
N TYR A 283 2.86 -13.77 -6.88
CA TYR A 283 1.41 -13.70 -6.99
C TYR A 283 0.90 -12.26 -7.13
N ARG A 284 1.44 -11.32 -6.33
CA ARG A 284 1.03 -9.91 -6.38
C ARG A 284 1.35 -9.23 -7.71
N VAL A 285 2.48 -9.56 -8.31
CA VAL A 285 2.83 -9.05 -9.65
C VAL A 285 1.94 -9.68 -10.71
N TRP A 286 1.64 -10.97 -10.59
CA TRP A 286 0.73 -11.66 -11.48
C TRP A 286 -0.70 -11.09 -11.39
N GLU A 287 -1.21 -10.90 -10.17
CA GLU A 287 -2.48 -10.23 -9.89
C GLU A 287 -2.52 -8.83 -10.50
N PHE A 288 -1.46 -8.03 -10.30
CA PHE A 288 -1.36 -6.67 -10.85
C PHE A 288 -1.46 -6.67 -12.38
N ARG A 289 -0.67 -7.52 -13.06
CA ARG A 289 -0.72 -7.64 -14.52
C ARG A 289 -2.11 -8.03 -15.02
N TYR A 290 -2.74 -9.00 -14.38
CA TYR A 290 -4.08 -9.43 -14.70
C TYR A 290 -5.10 -8.30 -14.51
N MET A 291 -5.07 -7.61 -13.36
CA MET A 291 -5.98 -6.50 -13.07
C MET A 291 -5.82 -5.35 -14.07
N VAL A 292 -4.59 -5.00 -14.43
CA VAL A 292 -4.32 -3.98 -15.45
C VAL A 292 -4.88 -4.42 -16.80
N GLY A 293 -4.65 -5.65 -17.24
CA GLY A 293 -5.16 -6.18 -18.51
C GLY A 293 -6.69 -6.30 -18.58
N CYS A 294 -7.36 -6.36 -17.42
CA CYS A 294 -8.82 -6.36 -17.34
C CYS A 294 -9.44 -4.96 -17.20
N THR A 295 -8.61 -3.91 -17.10
CA THR A 295 -9.08 -2.53 -17.02
C THR A 295 -9.20 -1.93 -18.42
N GLY A 296 -10.32 -1.25 -18.70
CA GLY A 296 -10.58 -0.50 -19.91
C GLY A 296 -10.91 0.96 -19.61
N PHE A 297 -10.77 1.83 -20.62
CA PHE A 297 -11.21 3.22 -20.57
C PHE A 297 -11.73 3.61 -21.95
N ALA A 298 -13.04 3.71 -22.12
CA ALA A 298 -13.67 3.80 -23.43
C ALA A 298 -13.15 2.66 -24.35
N ASP A 299 -12.49 3.00 -25.47
CA ASP A 299 -11.92 2.02 -26.39
C ASP A 299 -10.46 1.67 -26.09
N VAL A 300 -9.92 2.16 -24.96
CA VAL A 300 -8.50 1.97 -24.58
C VAL A 300 -8.36 0.74 -23.69
N SER A 301 -7.40 -0.12 -24.02
CA SER A 301 -6.95 -1.22 -23.19
C SER A 301 -5.58 -0.94 -22.58
N PHE A 302 -5.34 -1.52 -21.41
CA PHE A 302 -4.08 -1.43 -20.70
C PHE A 302 -3.44 -2.81 -20.61
N ALA A 303 -2.11 -2.86 -20.71
CA ALA A 303 -1.34 -4.07 -20.49
C ALA A 303 -0.11 -3.77 -19.65
N SER A 304 0.38 -4.75 -18.90
CA SER A 304 1.62 -4.61 -18.14
C SER A 304 2.48 -5.87 -18.28
N ALA A 305 3.74 -5.70 -18.65
CA ALA A 305 4.74 -6.73 -18.74
C ALA A 305 5.68 -6.76 -17.51
N ALA A 306 5.20 -6.29 -16.33
CA ALA A 306 5.99 -6.26 -15.11
C ALA A 306 6.53 -7.67 -14.74
N ARG A 307 7.83 -7.75 -14.41
CA ARG A 307 8.53 -9.00 -14.13
C ARG A 307 8.64 -9.23 -12.62
N SER A 308 8.06 -10.34 -12.13
CA SER A 308 8.12 -10.71 -10.71
C SER A 308 9.56 -10.96 -10.24
N ALA A 309 10.40 -11.63 -11.06
CA ALA A 309 11.81 -11.86 -10.73
C ALA A 309 12.58 -10.56 -10.45
N TRP A 310 12.33 -9.49 -11.22
CA TRP A 310 12.95 -8.19 -11.00
C TRP A 310 12.52 -7.58 -9.65
N ILE A 311 11.22 -7.61 -9.36
CA ILE A 311 10.68 -7.05 -8.10
C ILE A 311 11.17 -7.87 -6.90
N ILE A 312 11.22 -9.20 -7.01
CA ILE A 312 11.79 -10.09 -5.99
C ILE A 312 13.25 -9.71 -5.73
N TRP A 313 14.06 -9.59 -6.80
CA TRP A 313 15.48 -9.24 -6.68
C TRP A 313 15.68 -7.88 -5.98
N MET A 314 14.92 -6.86 -6.39
CA MET A 314 14.98 -5.54 -5.74
C MET A 314 14.52 -5.60 -4.27
N SER A 315 13.53 -6.45 -3.95
CA SER A 315 13.09 -6.67 -2.57
C SER A 315 14.19 -7.33 -1.72
N VAL A 316 14.85 -8.36 -2.25
CA VAL A 316 15.98 -9.03 -1.58
C VAL A 316 17.13 -8.06 -1.35
N LEU A 317 17.51 -7.28 -2.37
CA LEU A 317 18.55 -6.25 -2.23
C LEU A 317 18.20 -5.22 -1.16
N THR A 318 16.93 -4.78 -1.13
CA THR A 318 16.48 -3.80 -0.14
C THR A 318 16.50 -4.37 1.27
N VAL A 319 15.98 -5.60 1.46
CA VAL A 319 16.01 -6.28 2.75
C VAL A 319 17.46 -6.51 3.18
N GLY A 320 18.32 -7.00 2.29
CA GLY A 320 19.74 -7.18 2.56
C GLY A 320 20.44 -5.88 2.97
N ALA A 321 20.20 -4.79 2.24
CA ALA A 321 20.77 -3.47 2.55
C ALA A 321 20.26 -2.90 3.88
N ILE A 322 19.10 -3.30 4.34
CA ILE A 322 18.54 -2.89 5.63
C ILE A 322 18.99 -3.83 6.75
N VAL A 323 18.85 -5.15 6.58
CA VAL A 323 19.07 -6.14 7.64
C VAL A 323 20.56 -6.37 7.92
N LEU A 324 21.39 -6.45 6.86
CA LEU A 324 22.81 -6.78 7.02
C LEU A 324 23.61 -5.81 7.93
N PRO A 325 23.48 -4.47 7.79
CA PRO A 325 24.14 -3.55 8.71
C PRO A 325 23.64 -3.69 10.15
N GLY A 326 22.35 -3.93 10.34
CA GLY A 326 21.75 -4.17 11.66
C GLY A 326 22.27 -5.46 12.31
N PHE A 327 22.41 -6.53 11.53
CA PHE A 327 22.98 -7.80 11.97
C PHE A 327 24.47 -7.65 12.35
N VAL A 328 25.27 -7.02 11.49
CA VAL A 328 26.70 -6.76 11.77
C VAL A 328 26.85 -5.93 13.06
N PHE A 329 26.03 -4.88 13.20
CA PHE A 329 26.04 -4.09 14.43
C PHE A 329 25.66 -4.94 15.65
N GLY A 330 24.63 -5.78 15.55
CA GLY A 330 24.19 -6.67 16.64
C GLY A 330 25.29 -7.66 17.05
N VAL A 331 26.00 -8.26 16.08
CA VAL A 331 27.13 -9.15 16.34
C VAL A 331 28.30 -8.41 17.00
N VAL A 332 28.70 -7.25 16.47
CA VAL A 332 29.77 -6.43 17.05
C VAL A 332 29.41 -6.00 18.47
N PHE A 333 28.15 -5.60 18.67
CA PHE A 333 27.65 -5.23 20.00
C PHE A 333 27.66 -6.41 20.98
N ALA A 334 27.22 -7.60 20.55
CA ALA A 334 27.23 -8.81 21.38
C ALA A 334 28.65 -9.23 21.77
N LEU A 335 29.62 -9.12 20.85
CA LEU A 335 31.03 -9.42 21.11
C LEU A 335 31.71 -8.39 22.02
N ALA A 336 31.23 -7.14 21.99
CA ALA A 336 31.77 -6.04 22.80
C ALA A 336 31.08 -5.91 24.18
N ALA A 337 30.01 -6.68 24.43
CA ALA A 337 29.16 -6.53 25.61
C ALA A 337 29.73 -7.10 26.92
N ASP A 338 30.99 -7.53 26.94
CA ASP A 338 31.68 -8.00 28.17
C ASP A 338 31.89 -6.86 29.21
N GLY A 339 30.75 -6.32 29.68
CA GLY A 339 30.69 -5.51 30.91
C GLY A 339 30.97 -4.01 30.79
N THR A 340 31.21 -3.44 29.63
CA THR A 340 31.51 -2.02 29.46
C THR A 340 30.45 -1.25 28.72
N GLY A 341 29.96 -0.23 29.35
CA GLY A 341 29.19 0.96 28.98
C GLY A 341 28.75 1.30 27.55
N PHE A 342 28.69 0.37 26.58
CA PHE A 342 28.22 0.63 25.21
C PHE A 342 26.70 0.76 25.07
N TRP A 343 25.93 0.57 26.14
CA TRP A 343 24.48 0.66 26.14
C TRP A 343 23.95 2.01 25.65
N PHE A 344 24.71 3.09 25.83
CA PHE A 344 24.35 4.43 25.35
C PHE A 344 24.38 4.56 23.81
N ILE A 345 25.11 3.67 23.13
CA ILE A 345 25.17 3.65 21.64
C ILE A 345 23.93 3.03 21.03
N VAL A 346 23.26 2.09 21.71
CA VAL A 346 22.07 1.39 21.20
C VAL A 346 20.96 2.35 20.78
N PRO A 347 20.52 3.33 21.59
CA PRO A 347 19.49 4.29 21.17
C PRO A 347 19.91 5.08 19.93
N LEU A 348 21.18 5.47 19.83
CA LEU A 348 21.69 6.21 18.65
C LEU A 348 21.61 5.37 17.39
N VAL A 349 22.00 4.09 17.44
CA VAL A 349 21.93 3.17 16.31
C VAL A 349 20.49 2.87 15.93
N VAL A 350 19.60 2.68 16.91
CA VAL A 350 18.17 2.50 16.65
C VAL A 350 17.58 3.72 15.93
N VAL A 351 17.88 4.94 16.39
CA VAL A 351 17.45 6.17 15.74
C VAL A 351 17.99 6.27 14.31
N LEU A 352 19.28 5.98 14.11
CA LEU A 352 19.90 5.97 12.79
C LEU A 352 19.23 4.95 11.87
N TYR A 353 18.93 3.76 12.39
CA TYR A 353 18.27 2.70 11.64
C TYR A 353 16.83 3.09 11.22
N ILE A 354 16.05 3.68 12.14
CA ILE A 354 14.69 4.19 11.87
C ILE A 354 14.70 5.28 10.77
N ILE A 355 15.81 6.02 10.65
CA ILE A 355 15.99 7.04 9.61
C ILE A 355 16.43 6.42 8.28
N VAL A 356 17.44 5.56 8.30
CA VAL A 356 18.12 5.04 7.10
C VAL A 356 17.28 3.99 6.39
N ALA A 357 16.62 3.10 7.12
CA ALA A 357 15.84 2.02 6.52
C ALA A 357 14.73 2.50 5.57
N PRO A 358 13.89 3.50 5.92
CA PRO A 358 12.93 4.06 4.97
C PRO A 358 13.60 4.72 3.77
N ILE A 359 14.72 5.43 3.95
CA ILE A 359 15.45 6.08 2.85
C ILE A 359 15.92 5.01 1.84
N LEU A 360 16.54 3.93 2.30
CA LEU A 360 16.97 2.82 1.45
C LEU A 360 15.78 2.15 0.76
N SER A 361 14.68 1.92 1.48
CA SER A 361 13.45 1.35 0.91
C SER A 361 12.90 2.21 -0.24
N TYR A 362 12.88 3.52 -0.10
CA TYR A 362 12.43 4.42 -1.18
C TYR A 362 13.40 4.48 -2.35
N LEU A 363 14.73 4.48 -2.11
CA LEU A 363 15.75 4.61 -3.14
C LEU A 363 15.97 3.32 -3.94
N ILE A 364 15.88 2.18 -3.29
CA ILE A 364 16.15 0.88 -3.93
C ILE A 364 14.84 0.27 -4.43
N LEU A 365 13.85 0.06 -3.54
CA LEU A 365 12.66 -0.69 -3.90
C LEU A 365 11.59 0.18 -4.57
N ARG A 366 11.15 1.26 -3.90
CA ARG A 366 10.03 2.09 -4.38
C ARG A 366 10.34 2.75 -5.71
N TYR A 367 11.52 3.35 -5.82
CA TYR A 367 12.00 3.97 -7.05
C TYR A 367 12.00 2.98 -8.23
N GLU A 368 12.57 1.79 -8.01
CA GLU A 368 12.67 0.78 -9.06
C GLU A 368 11.31 0.15 -9.41
N ILE A 369 10.42 -0.07 -8.43
CA ILE A 369 9.06 -0.55 -8.72
C ILE A 369 8.33 0.44 -9.62
N VAL A 370 8.35 1.74 -9.28
CA VAL A 370 7.67 2.76 -10.10
C VAL A 370 8.29 2.83 -11.49
N ALA A 371 9.61 2.90 -11.59
CA ALA A 371 10.31 2.94 -12.88
C ALA A 371 10.03 1.68 -13.72
N HIS A 372 10.03 0.48 -13.11
CA HIS A 372 9.75 -0.77 -13.78
C HIS A 372 8.30 -0.86 -14.27
N VAL A 373 7.34 -0.47 -13.43
CA VAL A 373 5.92 -0.44 -13.81
C VAL A 373 5.69 0.55 -14.94
N CYS A 374 6.23 1.76 -14.88
CA CYS A 374 6.08 2.75 -15.97
C CYS A 374 6.65 2.22 -17.30
N ARG A 375 7.85 1.61 -17.29
CA ARG A 375 8.48 1.05 -18.49
C ARG A 375 7.72 -0.13 -19.11
N THR A 376 6.94 -0.85 -18.29
CA THR A 376 6.24 -2.08 -18.70
C THR A 376 4.74 -1.89 -18.88
N LEU A 377 4.23 -0.68 -18.62
CA LEU A 377 2.83 -0.33 -18.81
C LEU A 377 2.61 0.16 -20.25
N GLU A 378 1.71 -0.50 -20.94
CA GLU A 378 1.31 -0.20 -22.30
C GLU A 378 -0.13 0.31 -22.31
N ILE A 379 -0.41 1.31 -23.14
CA ILE A 379 -1.73 1.91 -23.37
C ILE A 379 -1.98 1.83 -24.87
N SER A 380 -3.07 1.17 -25.28
CA SER A 380 -3.30 0.83 -26.68
C SER A 380 -3.57 2.06 -27.57
N ASP A 381 -4.29 3.05 -27.05
CA ASP A 381 -4.64 4.28 -27.80
C ASP A 381 -4.71 5.48 -26.85
N MET A 382 -4.14 6.59 -27.26
CA MET A 382 -4.18 7.85 -26.52
C MET A 382 -5.27 8.81 -26.99
N ALA A 383 -5.83 8.61 -28.17
CA ALA A 383 -6.81 9.53 -28.76
C ALA A 383 -8.12 9.65 -27.96
N ALA A 384 -8.51 8.58 -27.24
CA ALA A 384 -9.69 8.61 -26.39
C ALA A 384 -9.54 9.59 -25.21
N PHE A 385 -8.32 9.79 -24.72
CA PHE A 385 -8.06 10.74 -23.63
C PHE A 385 -8.16 12.20 -24.07
N ASP A 386 -7.91 12.50 -25.33
CA ASP A 386 -7.99 13.87 -25.87
C ASP A 386 -9.45 14.39 -25.94
N ARG A 387 -10.43 13.49 -25.93
CA ARG A 387 -11.87 13.82 -25.97
C ARG A 387 -12.48 14.02 -24.57
N VAL A 388 -11.71 13.80 -23.51
CA VAL A 388 -12.25 13.86 -22.14
C VAL A 388 -12.42 15.29 -21.67
N VAL A 389 -13.58 15.60 -21.10
CA VAL A 389 -13.93 16.90 -20.54
C VAL A 389 -13.81 16.85 -19.01
N GLN A 390 -13.37 17.94 -18.40
CA GLN A 390 -13.25 18.07 -16.94
C GLN A 390 -14.60 17.87 -16.25
N SER A 391 -14.57 17.21 -15.10
CA SER A 391 -15.76 16.99 -14.27
C SER A 391 -16.11 18.24 -13.43
N THR A 392 -17.39 18.50 -13.27
CA THR A 392 -17.95 19.56 -12.42
C THR A 392 -18.15 19.15 -10.97
N GLN A 393 -17.87 17.89 -10.59
CA GLN A 393 -18.09 17.42 -9.22
C GLN A 393 -17.13 18.03 -8.21
N GLU A 394 -17.66 18.31 -7.01
CA GLU A 394 -16.89 18.83 -5.89
C GLU A 394 -15.81 17.85 -5.40
N VAL A 395 -14.71 18.40 -4.89
CA VAL A 395 -13.59 17.66 -4.36
C VAL A 395 -13.75 17.50 -2.85
N PRO A 396 -13.72 16.26 -2.32
CA PRO A 396 -13.72 16.07 -0.87
C PRO A 396 -12.49 16.74 -0.24
N ALA A 397 -12.69 17.59 0.77
CA ALA A 397 -11.61 18.29 1.47
C ALA A 397 -10.78 17.37 2.38
N THR A 398 -11.38 16.27 2.85
CA THR A 398 -10.76 15.34 3.80
C THR A 398 -11.05 13.89 3.40
N GLY A 399 -10.19 12.94 3.71
CA GLY A 399 -10.46 11.54 3.40
C GLY A 399 -9.34 10.55 3.71
N GLU A 400 -8.12 11.02 3.91
CA GLU A 400 -6.96 10.13 4.08
C GLU A 400 -6.55 9.93 5.54
N GLY A 401 -7.08 10.73 6.48
CA GLY A 401 -6.64 10.75 7.88
C GLY A 401 -6.67 9.40 8.59
N LEU A 402 -7.68 8.55 8.30
CA LEU A 402 -7.77 7.20 8.87
C LEU A 402 -6.68 6.28 8.33
N ALA A 403 -6.37 6.36 7.04
CA ALA A 403 -5.30 5.56 6.44
C ALA A 403 -3.91 6.01 6.93
N ASP A 404 -3.72 7.32 7.17
CA ASP A 404 -2.50 7.86 7.75
C ASP A 404 -2.32 7.46 9.22
N ALA A 405 -3.41 7.34 9.99
CA ALA A 405 -3.36 6.88 11.38
C ALA A 405 -2.85 5.43 11.48
N PHE A 406 -3.22 4.60 10.51
CA PHE A 406 -2.76 3.21 10.42
C PHE A 406 -1.48 3.05 9.60
N ASP A 407 -0.86 4.14 9.16
CA ASP A 407 0.31 4.16 8.24
C ASP A 407 0.15 3.30 6.98
N VAL A 408 -1.09 3.13 6.53
CA VAL A 408 -1.45 2.33 5.38
C VAL A 408 -1.38 3.18 4.12
N GLY A 409 -0.66 2.68 3.12
CA GLY A 409 -0.65 3.28 1.79
C GLY A 409 0.36 4.41 1.60
N ALA A 410 1.56 4.23 2.10
CA ALA A 410 2.71 5.10 1.78
C ALA A 410 3.13 4.95 0.30
N ILE A 411 2.34 5.34 -0.63
CA ILE A 411 2.28 5.45 -2.10
C ILE A 411 1.19 4.58 -2.65
#